data_b317e34e3b82729077eff9f9a0f28124
#
_entry.id   b317e34e3b82729077eff9f9a0f28124
#
_cell.length_a   1.000
_cell.length_b   1.000
_cell.length_c   1.000
_cell.angle_alpha   90.00
_cell.angle_beta   90.00
_cell.angle_gamma   90.00
#
_symmetry.space_group_name_H-M   'P 1'
#
loop_
_entity.id
_entity.type
_entity.pdbx_description
1 polymer ?
#
loop_
_entity_poly.entity_id
_entity_poly.type
_entity_poly.pdbx_seq_one_letter_code
_entity_poly.pdbx_strand_id
1 'polypeptide(L)'
;MTHKPRVICLGVATLDQIFRVDTIPEAPAKFGALEFIVTGGGMAANAAVAVKRLGGEAQYWGRVGDDDVGDQILRQLEREGVDVSHVFRLPGARSKTSAILVDNRGERLICSAPAQGYPADTSWLPLGEVQHADAVHADSRWKPGAIALFDAAAAAAIPSVFDADAGDPEEVLTIAQRATHPVFSEPMLKSLGFGAPDVAIPRAFGGRNVICGVTLGERGTWWFDGERL
;
A
#
# COMPACT_ATOMS: atom_id res chain seq x y z
N MET A 1 -0.59 6.95 30.97
CA MET A 1 -0.13 6.12 29.84
C MET A 1 -0.43 6.90 28.58
N THR A 2 0.55 7.17 27.73
CA THR A 2 0.31 7.83 26.45
C THR A 2 -0.49 6.88 25.55
N HIS A 3 -1.59 7.36 24.98
CA HIS A 3 -2.38 6.62 23.98
C HIS A 3 -1.48 6.20 22.82
N LYS A 4 -1.53 4.92 22.45
CA LYS A 4 -0.85 4.39 21.28
C LYS A 4 -1.84 4.37 20.13
N PRO A 5 -1.64 5.12 19.03
CA PRO A 5 -2.57 5.12 17.94
C PRO A 5 -2.67 3.74 17.29
N ARG A 6 -3.90 3.28 17.06
CA ARG A 6 -4.22 2.01 16.39
C ARG A 6 -4.59 2.27 14.94
N VAL A 7 -3.87 1.66 14.01
CA VAL A 7 -4.10 1.84 12.57
C VAL A 7 -4.38 0.49 11.90
N ILE A 8 -5.43 0.46 11.11
CA ILE A 8 -5.76 -0.68 10.25
C ILE A 8 -5.18 -0.40 8.86
N CYS A 9 -4.33 -1.31 8.35
CA CYS A 9 -3.73 -1.22 7.03
C CYS A 9 -4.26 -2.34 6.14
N LEU A 10 -5.01 -1.99 5.08
CA LEU A 10 -5.63 -2.93 4.16
C LEU A 10 -5.01 -2.87 2.78
N GLY A 11 -4.65 -4.00 2.20
CA GLY A 11 -4.17 -4.05 0.82
C GLY A 11 -3.19 -5.17 0.53
N VAL A 12 -2.14 -4.85 -0.24
CA VAL A 12 -1.18 -5.84 -0.70
C VAL A 12 -0.03 -6.07 0.28
N ALA A 13 0.30 -7.36 0.46
CA ALA A 13 1.59 -7.79 0.95
C ALA A 13 2.28 -8.64 -0.11
N THR A 14 3.59 -8.61 -0.14
CA THR A 14 4.42 -9.37 -1.09
C THR A 14 5.67 -9.87 -0.41
N LEU A 15 6.24 -10.93 -0.95
CA LEU A 15 7.58 -11.40 -0.58
C LEU A 15 8.55 -10.92 -1.66
N ASP A 16 9.44 -10.01 -1.28
CA ASP A 16 10.42 -9.43 -2.19
C ASP A 16 11.76 -10.16 -2.06
N GLN A 17 12.28 -10.65 -3.17
CA GLN A 17 13.59 -11.27 -3.33
C GLN A 17 14.51 -10.26 -3.99
N ILE A 18 15.38 -9.63 -3.19
CA ILE A 18 16.27 -8.56 -3.64
C ILE A 18 17.63 -9.14 -3.94
N PHE A 19 18.11 -8.93 -5.15
CA PHE A 19 19.45 -9.26 -5.61
C PHE A 19 20.23 -7.97 -5.82
N ARG A 20 21.19 -7.69 -4.96
CA ARG A 20 22.12 -6.59 -5.19
C ARG A 20 23.15 -7.01 -6.24
N VAL A 21 23.32 -6.19 -7.25
CA VAL A 21 24.22 -6.42 -8.36
C VAL A 21 25.13 -5.21 -8.56
N ASP A 22 26.26 -5.38 -9.22
CA ASP A 22 27.13 -4.25 -9.55
C ASP A 22 26.45 -3.31 -10.53
N THR A 23 25.90 -3.87 -11.61
CA THR A 23 25.18 -3.14 -12.65
C THR A 23 24.04 -4.01 -13.16
N ILE A 24 22.86 -3.42 -13.39
CA ILE A 24 21.75 -4.11 -14.06
C ILE A 24 22.09 -4.27 -15.53
N PRO A 25 22.12 -5.53 -16.07
CA PRO A 25 22.53 -5.77 -17.46
C PRO A 25 21.49 -5.23 -18.44
N GLU A 26 21.96 -4.59 -19.51
CA GLU A 26 21.08 -4.07 -20.59
C GLU A 26 20.69 -5.16 -21.61
N ALA A 27 21.35 -6.32 -21.58
CA ALA A 27 21.11 -7.44 -22.49
C ALA A 27 21.07 -8.76 -21.71
N PRO A 28 20.48 -9.84 -22.29
CA PRO A 28 20.50 -11.15 -21.65
C PRO A 28 21.92 -11.59 -21.27
N ALA A 29 22.12 -11.88 -19.99
CA ALA A 29 23.44 -12.25 -19.46
C ALA A 29 23.30 -13.22 -18.28
N LYS A 30 24.38 -13.98 -18.00
CA LYS A 30 24.56 -14.72 -16.76
C LYS A 30 25.57 -13.96 -15.88
N PHE A 31 25.11 -13.53 -14.71
CA PHE A 31 25.94 -12.76 -13.77
C PHE A 31 25.62 -13.19 -12.33
N GLY A 32 26.49 -12.85 -11.40
CA GLY A 32 26.33 -13.11 -9.97
C GLY A 32 25.75 -11.92 -9.24
N ALA A 33 24.95 -12.17 -8.21
CA ALA A 33 24.59 -11.16 -7.25
C ALA A 33 25.68 -10.97 -6.20
N LEU A 34 25.87 -9.74 -5.73
CA LEU A 34 26.76 -9.40 -4.62
C LEU A 34 26.13 -9.78 -3.26
N GLU A 35 24.78 -9.71 -3.20
CA GLU A 35 24.02 -10.00 -1.99
C GLU A 35 22.61 -10.47 -2.39
N PHE A 36 22.02 -11.36 -1.56
CA PHE A 36 20.65 -11.80 -1.69
C PHE A 36 19.90 -11.59 -0.38
N ILE A 37 18.75 -10.90 -0.45
CA ILE A 37 17.89 -10.57 0.70
C ILE A 37 16.46 -10.99 0.38
N VAL A 38 15.81 -11.63 1.35
CA VAL A 38 14.37 -11.88 1.31
C VAL A 38 13.69 -11.03 2.36
N THR A 39 12.76 -10.17 1.94
CA THR A 39 12.07 -9.25 2.83
C THR A 39 10.58 -9.13 2.50
N GLY A 40 9.79 -8.67 3.47
CA GLY A 40 8.42 -8.26 3.22
C GLY A 40 8.37 -6.98 2.39
N GLY A 41 7.33 -6.89 1.59
CA GLY A 41 6.99 -5.72 0.79
C GLY A 41 5.48 -5.60 0.63
N GLY A 42 5.07 -4.69 -0.23
CA GLY A 42 3.67 -4.32 -0.44
C GLY A 42 3.29 -3.06 0.33
N MET A 43 2.51 -2.20 -0.31
CA MET A 43 2.22 -0.85 0.19
C MET A 43 1.54 -0.89 1.56
N ALA A 44 0.44 -1.62 1.70
CA ALA A 44 -0.28 -1.71 2.99
C ALA A 44 0.53 -2.45 4.07
N ALA A 45 1.28 -3.50 3.71
CA ALA A 45 2.15 -4.20 4.64
C ALA A 45 3.28 -3.30 5.15
N ASN A 46 3.92 -2.53 4.26
CA ASN A 46 4.94 -1.56 4.64
C ASN A 46 4.38 -0.44 5.53
N ALA A 47 3.15 0.03 5.26
CA ALA A 47 2.48 1.01 6.11
C ALA A 47 2.26 0.45 7.53
N ALA A 48 1.80 -0.80 7.66
CA ALA A 48 1.61 -1.45 8.95
C ALA A 48 2.92 -1.56 9.75
N VAL A 49 4.00 -1.98 9.08
CA VAL A 49 5.35 -2.03 9.68
C VAL A 49 5.81 -0.64 10.12
N ALA A 50 5.60 0.39 9.29
CA ALA A 50 5.95 1.77 9.62
C ALA A 50 5.21 2.27 10.89
N VAL A 51 3.91 1.99 11.00
CA VAL A 51 3.12 2.31 12.21
C VAL A 51 3.73 1.67 13.44
N LYS A 52 4.11 0.38 13.38
CA LYS A 52 4.74 -0.32 14.50
C LYS A 52 6.07 0.31 14.89
N ARG A 53 6.92 0.60 13.92
CA ARG A 53 8.24 1.21 14.16
C ARG A 53 8.15 2.63 14.73
N LEU A 54 7.05 3.34 14.45
CA LEU A 54 6.75 4.65 15.04
C LEU A 54 6.08 4.56 16.42
N GLY A 55 5.89 3.35 16.97
CA GLY A 55 5.37 3.14 18.31
C GLY A 55 3.85 2.96 18.40
N GLY A 56 3.15 2.95 17.28
CA GLY A 56 1.72 2.66 17.20
C GLY A 56 1.37 1.17 17.29
N GLU A 57 0.09 0.88 17.20
CA GLU A 57 -0.46 -0.46 17.03
C GLU A 57 -0.98 -0.60 15.60
N ALA A 58 -0.59 -1.68 14.90
CA ALA A 58 -0.98 -1.91 13.53
C ALA A 58 -1.65 -3.27 13.36
N GLN A 59 -2.77 -3.27 12.68
CA GLN A 59 -3.39 -4.47 12.12
C GLN A 59 -3.20 -4.47 10.61
N TYR A 60 -2.80 -5.60 10.05
CA TYR A 60 -2.79 -5.80 8.61
C TYR A 60 -3.99 -6.64 8.21
N TRP A 61 -4.84 -6.07 7.35
CA TRP A 61 -5.98 -6.72 6.74
C TRP A 61 -5.69 -6.98 5.26
N GLY A 62 -5.54 -8.22 4.90
CA GLY A 62 -5.16 -8.57 3.55
C GLY A 62 -5.44 -10.01 3.22
N ARG A 63 -4.91 -10.43 2.09
CA ARG A 63 -5.07 -11.79 1.59
C ARG A 63 -3.72 -12.36 1.24
N VAL A 64 -3.51 -13.62 1.60
CA VAL A 64 -2.37 -14.42 1.19
C VAL A 64 -2.85 -15.78 0.67
N GLY A 65 -2.08 -16.40 -0.19
CA GLY A 65 -2.32 -17.79 -0.56
C GLY A 65 -2.03 -18.73 0.62
N ASP A 66 -2.59 -19.91 0.59
CA ASP A 66 -2.21 -21.00 1.49
C ASP A 66 -0.98 -21.71 0.93
N ASP A 67 0.13 -20.96 0.84
CA ASP A 67 1.42 -21.37 0.27
C ASP A 67 2.61 -20.90 1.13
N ASP A 68 3.80 -21.44 0.86
CA ASP A 68 5.02 -21.09 1.60
C ASP A 68 5.36 -19.59 1.54
N VAL A 69 4.99 -18.92 0.46
CA VAL A 69 5.19 -17.47 0.30
C VAL A 69 4.28 -16.70 1.25
N GLY A 70 3.01 -17.11 1.36
CA GLY A 70 2.05 -16.55 2.31
C GLY A 70 2.52 -16.71 3.75
N ASP A 71 3.04 -17.88 4.11
CA ASP A 71 3.62 -18.14 5.43
C ASP A 71 4.82 -17.23 5.73
N GLN A 72 5.68 -17.00 4.76
CA GLN A 72 6.82 -16.10 4.92
C GLN A 72 6.38 -14.65 5.11
N ILE A 73 5.39 -14.18 4.33
CA ILE A 73 4.81 -12.83 4.47
C ILE A 73 4.28 -12.65 5.89
N LEU A 74 3.45 -13.57 6.39
CA LEU A 74 2.84 -13.46 7.70
C LEU A 74 3.90 -13.47 8.81
N ARG A 75 4.85 -14.41 8.76
CA ARG A 75 5.95 -14.45 9.74
C ARG A 75 6.78 -13.17 9.79
N GLN A 76 6.97 -12.49 8.66
CA GLN A 76 7.72 -11.23 8.63
C GLN A 76 6.91 -10.09 9.27
N LEU A 77 5.61 -9.98 8.99
CA LEU A 77 4.74 -9.00 9.63
C LEU A 77 4.66 -9.21 11.15
N GLU A 78 4.51 -10.46 11.59
CA GLU A 78 4.50 -10.81 13.02
C GLU A 78 5.80 -10.46 13.73
N ARG A 79 6.97 -10.66 13.10
CA ARG A 79 8.28 -10.27 13.64
C ARG A 79 8.40 -8.76 13.84
N GLU A 80 7.77 -7.96 12.98
CA GLU A 80 7.68 -6.50 13.13
C GLU A 80 6.60 -6.08 14.15
N GLY A 81 5.89 -7.05 14.75
CA GLY A 81 4.85 -6.81 15.75
C GLY A 81 3.50 -6.35 15.16
N VAL A 82 3.27 -6.56 13.87
CA VAL A 82 1.98 -6.31 13.21
C VAL A 82 1.01 -7.43 13.56
N ASP A 83 -0.22 -7.07 13.92
CA ASP A 83 -1.31 -8.02 14.11
C ASP A 83 -1.84 -8.50 12.75
N VAL A 84 -1.72 -9.78 12.49
CA VAL A 84 -2.15 -10.46 11.26
C VAL A 84 -3.39 -11.34 11.45
N SER A 85 -4.07 -11.23 12.59
CA SER A 85 -5.23 -12.07 12.95
C SER A 85 -6.39 -11.98 11.95
N HIS A 86 -6.46 -10.91 11.19
CA HIS A 86 -7.48 -10.65 10.18
C HIS A 86 -6.97 -10.82 8.74
N VAL A 87 -5.92 -11.60 8.54
CA VAL A 87 -5.48 -11.96 7.19
C VAL A 87 -6.24 -13.18 6.70
N PHE A 88 -6.81 -13.07 5.51
CA PHE A 88 -7.53 -14.17 4.88
C PHE A 88 -6.57 -15.08 4.10
N ARG A 89 -6.41 -16.32 4.55
CA ARG A 89 -5.65 -17.36 3.86
C ARG A 89 -6.55 -18.05 2.84
N LEU A 90 -6.14 -18.04 1.60
CA LEU A 90 -6.92 -18.55 0.47
C LEU A 90 -6.40 -19.90 -0.01
N PRO A 91 -7.13 -21.01 0.26
CA PRO A 91 -6.74 -22.33 -0.23
C PRO A 91 -6.61 -22.36 -1.76
N GLY A 92 -5.50 -22.92 -2.26
CA GLY A 92 -5.22 -23.06 -3.68
C GLY A 92 -4.83 -21.74 -4.39
N ALA A 93 -4.82 -20.61 -3.70
CA ALA A 93 -4.33 -19.35 -4.22
C ALA A 93 -2.80 -19.25 -4.10
N ARG A 94 -2.21 -18.35 -4.87
CA ARG A 94 -0.76 -18.05 -4.81
C ARG A 94 -0.53 -16.64 -4.30
N SER A 95 0.35 -16.52 -3.32
CA SER A 95 0.80 -15.25 -2.78
C SER A 95 1.65 -14.48 -3.78
N LYS A 96 1.65 -13.16 -3.66
CA LYS A 96 2.44 -12.27 -4.49
C LYS A 96 3.91 -12.34 -4.10
N THR A 97 4.80 -12.35 -5.11
CA THR A 97 6.25 -12.23 -4.90
C THR A 97 6.88 -11.38 -5.99
N SER A 98 8.06 -10.82 -5.70
CA SER A 98 8.82 -10.04 -6.67
C SER A 98 10.30 -10.44 -6.63
N ALA A 99 10.93 -10.48 -7.80
CA ALA A 99 12.38 -10.49 -7.94
C ALA A 99 12.83 -9.06 -8.27
N ILE A 100 13.76 -8.53 -7.48
CA ILE A 100 14.21 -7.15 -7.57
C ILE A 100 15.73 -7.14 -7.74
N LEU A 101 16.22 -6.60 -8.85
CA LEU A 101 17.62 -6.26 -9.00
C LEU A 101 17.83 -4.82 -8.53
N VAL A 102 18.87 -4.59 -7.72
CA VAL A 102 19.26 -3.25 -7.27
C VAL A 102 20.75 -3.08 -7.57
N ASP A 103 21.11 -2.07 -8.35
CA ASP A 103 22.51 -1.78 -8.67
C ASP A 103 23.19 -0.81 -7.69
N ASN A 104 24.47 -0.57 -7.88
CA ASN A 104 25.28 0.32 -7.03
C ASN A 104 24.85 1.81 -7.14
N ARG A 105 24.04 2.18 -8.12
CA ARG A 105 23.45 3.53 -8.26
C ARG A 105 22.10 3.65 -7.59
N GLY A 106 21.55 2.51 -7.08
CA GLY A 106 20.20 2.43 -6.51
C GLY A 106 19.09 2.27 -7.55
N GLU A 107 19.45 2.06 -8.85
CA GLU A 107 18.46 1.75 -9.88
C GLU A 107 17.85 0.38 -9.63
N ARG A 108 16.59 0.21 -10.00
CA ARG A 108 15.82 -1.00 -9.73
C ARG A 108 15.17 -1.56 -10.98
N LEU A 109 15.35 -2.87 -11.17
CA LEU A 109 14.57 -3.67 -12.12
C LEU A 109 13.69 -4.63 -11.33
N ILE A 110 12.38 -4.52 -11.48
CA ILE A 110 11.41 -5.28 -10.69
C ILE A 110 10.61 -6.20 -11.62
N CYS A 111 10.66 -7.50 -11.32
CA CYS A 111 9.79 -8.50 -11.94
C CYS A 111 8.84 -9.06 -10.88
N SER A 112 7.56 -8.74 -11.00
CA SER A 112 6.54 -9.18 -10.03
C SER A 112 5.72 -10.33 -10.58
N ALA A 113 5.62 -11.42 -9.82
CA ALA A 113 4.61 -12.46 -10.02
C ALA A 113 3.32 -12.04 -9.30
N PRO A 114 2.21 -11.83 -10.01
CA PRO A 114 0.96 -11.40 -9.39
C PRO A 114 0.40 -12.48 -8.47
N ALA A 115 -0.37 -12.08 -7.46
CA ALA A 115 -1.22 -13.00 -6.74
C ALA A 115 -2.24 -13.65 -7.68
N GLN A 116 -2.56 -14.91 -7.44
CA GLN A 116 -3.51 -15.68 -8.24
C GLN A 116 -4.59 -16.29 -7.35
N GLY A 117 -5.82 -16.35 -7.86
CA GLY A 117 -6.95 -16.95 -7.14
C GLY A 117 -7.54 -16.07 -6.02
N TYR A 118 -7.28 -14.76 -6.02
CA TYR A 118 -7.81 -13.84 -5.02
C TYR A 118 -9.20 -13.35 -5.45
N PRO A 119 -10.28 -13.73 -4.72
CA PRO A 119 -11.63 -13.24 -5.01
C PRO A 119 -11.78 -11.75 -4.68
N ALA A 120 -12.76 -11.12 -5.31
CA ALA A 120 -13.13 -9.74 -4.98
C ALA A 120 -13.91 -9.63 -3.67
N ASP A 121 -14.37 -10.74 -3.10
CA ASP A 121 -15.24 -10.82 -1.92
C ASP A 121 -14.64 -10.09 -0.71
N THR A 122 -15.46 -9.31 -0.04
CA THR A 122 -15.13 -8.51 1.15
C THR A 122 -15.92 -8.91 2.38
N SER A 123 -16.81 -9.90 2.29
CA SER A 123 -17.75 -10.28 3.36
C SER A 123 -17.07 -10.76 4.65
N TRP A 124 -15.82 -11.20 4.54
CA TRP A 124 -15.01 -11.66 5.67
C TRP A 124 -14.30 -10.52 6.43
N LEU A 125 -14.28 -9.29 5.88
CA LEU A 125 -13.63 -8.16 6.54
C LEU A 125 -14.36 -7.81 7.84
N PRO A 126 -13.63 -7.68 8.95
CA PRO A 126 -14.21 -7.34 10.25
C PRO A 126 -14.49 -5.83 10.35
N LEU A 127 -15.34 -5.29 9.47
CA LEU A 127 -15.58 -3.86 9.36
C LEU A 127 -16.11 -3.21 10.67
N GLY A 128 -16.68 -4.00 11.58
CA GLY A 128 -17.08 -3.54 12.90
C GLY A 128 -15.90 -3.11 13.78
N GLU A 129 -14.68 -3.61 13.52
CA GLU A 129 -13.47 -3.23 14.26
C GLU A 129 -12.98 -1.82 13.91
N VAL A 130 -13.41 -1.25 12.79
CA VAL A 130 -12.99 0.09 12.32
C VAL A 130 -13.29 1.17 13.36
N GLN A 131 -14.41 1.09 14.07
CA GLN A 131 -14.78 2.05 15.12
C GLN A 131 -13.77 2.11 16.30
N HIS A 132 -12.90 1.13 16.42
CA HIS A 132 -11.87 1.05 17.47
C HIS A 132 -10.49 1.47 16.98
N ALA A 133 -10.37 1.91 15.73
CA ALA A 133 -9.12 2.43 15.16
C ALA A 133 -9.06 3.97 15.27
N ASP A 134 -7.85 4.52 15.30
CA ASP A 134 -7.60 5.96 15.23
C ASP A 134 -7.46 6.44 13.79
N ALA A 135 -7.09 5.54 12.89
CA ALA A 135 -7.02 5.78 11.45
C ALA A 135 -7.08 4.45 10.67
N VAL A 136 -7.45 4.53 9.40
CA VAL A 136 -7.32 3.41 8.46
C VAL A 136 -6.46 3.81 7.27
N HIS A 137 -5.77 2.83 6.70
CA HIS A 137 -4.97 2.98 5.49
C HIS A 137 -5.38 1.91 4.48
N ALA A 138 -5.43 2.26 3.20
CA ALA A 138 -5.53 1.27 2.12
C ALA A 138 -4.67 1.64 0.93
N ASP A 139 -4.25 0.63 0.16
CA ASP A 139 -3.62 0.79 -1.15
C ASP A 139 -4.59 0.49 -2.30
N SER A 140 -4.14 0.75 -3.53
CA SER A 140 -4.94 0.60 -4.75
C SER A 140 -5.10 -0.84 -5.25
N ARG A 141 -4.49 -1.84 -4.59
CA ARG A 141 -4.39 -3.21 -5.14
C ARG A 141 -5.62 -4.08 -4.90
N TRP A 142 -6.54 -3.61 -4.08
CA TRP A 142 -7.81 -4.29 -3.83
C TRP A 142 -8.96 -3.29 -3.67
N LYS A 143 -9.48 -2.80 -4.81
CA LYS A 143 -10.54 -1.78 -4.87
C LYS A 143 -11.78 -2.12 -4.01
N PRO A 144 -12.40 -3.32 -4.09
CA PRO A 144 -13.56 -3.61 -3.25
C PRO A 144 -13.26 -3.52 -1.75
N GLY A 145 -12.10 -4.03 -1.30
CA GLY A 145 -11.69 -3.95 0.10
C GLY A 145 -11.43 -2.51 0.56
N ALA A 146 -10.72 -1.71 -0.25
CA ALA A 146 -10.46 -0.31 0.04
C ALA A 146 -11.75 0.50 0.16
N ILE A 147 -12.70 0.29 -0.75
CA ILE A 147 -14.02 0.94 -0.71
C ILE A 147 -14.76 0.55 0.57
N ALA A 148 -14.86 -0.74 0.89
CA ALA A 148 -15.56 -1.22 2.08
C ALA A 148 -14.95 -0.65 3.36
N LEU A 149 -13.61 -0.62 3.45
CA LEU A 149 -12.89 -0.05 4.60
C LEU A 149 -13.16 1.46 4.74
N PHE A 150 -13.09 2.22 3.65
CA PHE A 150 -13.28 3.68 3.71
C PHE A 150 -14.74 4.07 3.96
N ASP A 151 -15.70 3.31 3.44
CA ASP A 151 -17.13 3.52 3.75
C ASP A 151 -17.40 3.25 5.25
N ALA A 152 -16.79 2.21 5.84
CA ALA A 152 -16.89 1.95 7.27
C ALA A 152 -16.18 3.04 8.12
N ALA A 153 -15.01 3.51 7.67
CA ALA A 153 -14.28 4.58 8.33
C ALA A 153 -15.08 5.90 8.31
N ALA A 154 -15.69 6.23 7.17
CA ALA A 154 -16.56 7.41 7.05
C ALA A 154 -17.77 7.33 7.99
N ALA A 155 -18.43 6.16 8.09
CA ALA A 155 -19.56 5.94 9.01
C ALA A 155 -19.16 6.10 10.49
N ALA A 156 -17.91 5.77 10.84
CA ALA A 156 -17.35 5.89 12.19
C ALA A 156 -16.63 7.23 12.43
N ALA A 157 -16.58 8.15 11.45
CA ALA A 157 -15.81 9.39 11.46
C ALA A 157 -14.31 9.19 11.73
N ILE A 158 -13.75 8.09 11.25
CA ILE A 158 -12.33 7.73 11.37
C ILE A 158 -11.57 8.24 10.14
N PRO A 159 -10.40 8.89 10.32
CA PRO A 159 -9.55 9.32 9.22
C PRO A 159 -9.10 8.14 8.35
N SER A 160 -9.09 8.35 7.03
CA SER A 160 -8.69 7.33 6.05
C SER A 160 -7.60 7.85 5.12
N VAL A 161 -6.50 7.11 5.03
CA VAL A 161 -5.34 7.40 4.17
C VAL A 161 -5.36 6.44 2.99
N PHE A 162 -5.24 6.97 1.79
CA PHE A 162 -5.16 6.18 0.57
C PHE A 162 -3.81 6.34 -0.12
N ASP A 163 -3.07 5.25 -0.29
CA ASP A 163 -1.84 5.20 -1.08
C ASP A 163 -2.17 4.94 -2.55
N ALA A 164 -2.20 6.02 -3.34
CA ALA A 164 -2.57 6.05 -4.74
C ALA A 164 -1.33 6.01 -5.65
N ASP A 165 -0.55 4.92 -5.56
CA ASP A 165 0.71 4.77 -6.31
C ASP A 165 0.50 4.20 -7.72
N ALA A 166 -0.30 3.14 -7.85
CA ALA A 166 -0.42 2.40 -9.10
C ALA A 166 -1.79 1.70 -9.24
N GLY A 167 -2.20 1.44 -10.48
CA GLY A 167 -3.46 0.76 -10.80
C GLY A 167 -4.14 1.39 -12.00
N ASP A 168 -5.36 0.97 -12.28
CA ASP A 168 -6.21 1.63 -13.26
C ASP A 168 -6.60 3.04 -12.76
N PRO A 169 -6.38 4.10 -13.56
CA PRO A 169 -6.59 5.48 -13.11
C PRO A 169 -8.02 5.77 -12.63
N GLU A 170 -9.04 5.24 -13.30
CA GLU A 170 -10.45 5.47 -12.92
C GLU A 170 -10.78 4.77 -11.60
N GLU A 171 -10.23 3.56 -11.40
CA GLU A 171 -10.38 2.83 -10.14
C GLU A 171 -9.68 3.55 -8.98
N VAL A 172 -8.46 4.03 -9.21
CA VAL A 172 -7.70 4.81 -8.23
C VAL A 172 -8.44 6.08 -7.84
N LEU A 173 -8.97 6.82 -8.81
CA LEU A 173 -9.77 8.03 -8.54
C LEU A 173 -11.05 7.71 -7.75
N THR A 174 -11.71 6.60 -8.09
CA THR A 174 -12.92 6.14 -7.39
C THR A 174 -12.64 5.86 -5.90
N ILE A 175 -11.50 5.26 -5.57
CA ILE A 175 -11.09 5.02 -4.18
C ILE A 175 -10.68 6.32 -3.50
N ALA A 176 -9.85 7.15 -4.17
CA ALA A 176 -9.36 8.42 -3.64
C ALA A 176 -10.50 9.36 -3.22
N GLN A 177 -11.60 9.36 -3.97
CA GLN A 177 -12.79 10.15 -3.64
C GLN A 177 -13.49 9.73 -2.34
N ARG A 178 -13.18 8.58 -1.75
CA ARG A 178 -13.71 8.11 -0.47
C ARG A 178 -12.77 8.39 0.71
N ALA A 179 -11.50 8.57 0.42
CA ALA A 179 -10.51 8.84 1.46
C ALA A 179 -10.57 10.28 1.96
N THR A 180 -10.22 10.48 3.23
CA THR A 180 -9.98 11.82 3.81
C THR A 180 -8.58 12.33 3.50
N HIS A 181 -7.63 11.42 3.27
CA HIS A 181 -6.22 11.73 2.99
C HIS A 181 -5.70 10.91 1.80
N PRO A 182 -6.13 11.19 0.55
CA PRO A 182 -5.54 10.55 -0.62
C PRO A 182 -4.13 11.11 -0.89
N VAL A 183 -3.16 10.21 -1.08
CA VAL A 183 -1.77 10.54 -1.40
C VAL A 183 -1.41 9.89 -2.72
N PHE A 184 -1.11 10.69 -3.73
CA PHE A 184 -0.77 10.23 -5.07
C PHE A 184 0.75 10.19 -5.28
N SER A 185 1.22 9.21 -6.04
CA SER A 185 2.51 9.35 -6.69
C SER A 185 2.40 10.29 -7.90
N GLU A 186 3.48 10.99 -8.25
CA GLU A 186 3.50 11.85 -9.45
C GLU A 186 3.17 11.06 -10.73
N PRO A 187 3.68 9.83 -10.95
CA PRO A 187 3.29 9.04 -12.11
C PRO A 187 1.79 8.73 -12.17
N MET A 188 1.16 8.41 -11.02
CA MET A 188 -0.27 8.16 -10.96
C MET A 188 -1.07 9.43 -11.27
N LEU A 189 -0.68 10.58 -10.72
CA LEU A 189 -1.33 11.84 -11.00
C LEU A 189 -1.29 12.19 -12.50
N LYS A 190 -0.15 11.95 -13.16
CA LYS A 190 0.00 12.11 -14.61
C LYS A 190 -0.90 11.15 -15.40
N SER A 191 -1.03 9.91 -14.98
CA SER A 191 -1.88 8.89 -15.65
C SER A 191 -3.37 9.24 -15.58
N LEU A 192 -3.79 10.00 -14.57
CA LEU A 192 -5.15 10.54 -14.44
C LEU A 192 -5.44 11.68 -15.43
N GLY A 193 -4.48 12.07 -16.28
CA GLY A 193 -4.61 13.19 -17.19
C GLY A 193 -4.60 14.54 -16.49
N PHE A 194 -4.27 14.56 -15.20
CA PHE A 194 -4.09 15.79 -14.46
C PHE A 194 -2.71 16.38 -14.81
N GLY A 195 -2.70 17.69 -15.06
CA GLY A 195 -1.48 18.45 -15.30
C GLY A 195 -0.63 18.60 -14.03
N ALA A 196 -0.12 19.83 -13.82
CA ALA A 196 0.63 20.12 -12.60
C ALA A 196 -0.26 19.96 -11.34
N PRO A 197 0.30 19.46 -10.22
CA PRO A 197 -0.45 19.16 -8.99
C PRO A 197 -1.26 20.34 -8.43
N ASP A 198 -0.73 21.58 -8.55
CA ASP A 198 -1.34 22.83 -8.10
C ASP A 198 -2.68 23.15 -8.76
N VAL A 199 -2.93 22.61 -9.94
CA VAL A 199 -4.21 22.79 -10.66
C VAL A 199 -5.07 21.55 -10.54
N ALA A 200 -4.45 20.38 -10.61
CA ALA A 200 -5.13 19.09 -10.68
C ALA A 200 -5.86 18.74 -9.38
N ILE A 201 -5.17 18.89 -8.25
CA ILE A 201 -5.69 18.51 -6.94
C ILE A 201 -6.84 19.42 -6.51
N PRO A 202 -6.74 20.76 -6.53
CA PRO A 202 -7.87 21.64 -6.23
C PRO A 202 -9.07 21.38 -7.11
N ARG A 203 -8.86 21.06 -8.40
CA ARG A 203 -9.95 20.73 -9.32
C ARG A 203 -10.66 19.41 -8.97
N ALA A 204 -9.91 18.39 -8.54
CA ALA A 204 -10.47 17.07 -8.21
C ALA A 204 -11.07 17.01 -6.81
N PHE A 205 -10.54 17.77 -5.85
CA PHE A 205 -10.86 17.66 -4.43
C PHE A 205 -11.28 18.98 -3.77
N GLY A 206 -11.24 20.11 -4.49
CA GLY A 206 -11.64 21.42 -3.97
C GLY A 206 -13.06 21.44 -3.42
N GLY A 207 -13.26 22.14 -2.32
CA GLY A 207 -14.55 22.20 -1.61
C GLY A 207 -14.89 20.95 -0.80
N ARG A 208 -14.00 19.96 -0.72
CA ARG A 208 -14.12 18.77 0.13
C ARG A 208 -13.26 18.94 1.39
N ASN A 209 -13.71 18.35 2.48
CA ASN A 209 -12.90 18.25 3.70
C ASN A 209 -11.89 17.09 3.56
N VAL A 210 -10.86 17.31 2.76
CA VAL A 210 -9.79 16.33 2.48
C VAL A 210 -8.42 17.00 2.60
N ILE A 211 -7.44 16.21 3.01
CA ILE A 211 -6.01 16.58 2.92
C ILE A 211 -5.40 15.70 1.83
N CYS A 212 -5.09 16.27 0.68
CA CYS A 212 -4.54 15.54 -0.44
C CYS A 212 -3.04 15.77 -0.57
N GLY A 213 -2.27 14.69 -0.81
CA GLY A 213 -0.83 14.75 -1.01
C GLY A 213 -0.39 14.27 -2.39
N VAL A 214 0.76 14.75 -2.85
CA VAL A 214 1.47 14.22 -4.03
C VAL A 214 2.94 14.10 -3.72
N THR A 215 3.49 12.90 -3.85
CA THR A 215 4.93 12.65 -3.72
C THR A 215 5.65 12.91 -5.04
N LEU A 216 6.75 13.69 -4.99
CA LEU A 216 7.49 14.15 -6.15
C LEU A 216 8.95 13.68 -6.17
N GLY A 217 9.25 12.56 -5.49
CA GLY A 217 10.59 12.03 -5.32
C GLY A 217 11.50 13.02 -4.59
N GLU A 218 12.68 13.31 -5.12
CA GLU A 218 13.64 14.26 -4.53
C GLU A 218 13.12 15.69 -4.39
N ARG A 219 12.06 16.06 -5.12
CA ARG A 219 11.40 17.36 -5.02
C ARG A 219 10.46 17.48 -3.82
N GLY A 220 10.34 16.42 -3.00
CA GLY A 220 9.52 16.42 -1.78
C GLY A 220 8.06 16.04 -2.01
N THR A 221 7.17 16.68 -1.27
CA THR A 221 5.73 16.38 -1.30
C THR A 221 4.92 17.68 -1.29
N TRP A 222 3.89 17.75 -2.11
CA TRP A 222 2.89 18.80 -2.08
C TRP A 222 1.67 18.35 -1.30
N TRP A 223 1.08 19.26 -0.53
CA TRP A 223 -0.13 19.03 0.25
C TRP A 223 -1.18 20.08 -0.07
N PHE A 224 -2.44 19.65 -0.12
CA PHE A 224 -3.61 20.47 -0.31
C PHE A 224 -4.60 20.17 0.83
N ASP A 225 -5.03 21.18 1.54
CA ASP A 225 -5.92 21.07 2.73
C ASP A 225 -7.39 21.37 2.44
N GLY A 226 -7.79 21.35 1.16
CA GLY A 226 -9.13 21.72 0.71
C GLY A 226 -9.24 23.17 0.24
N GLU A 227 -8.31 24.05 0.64
CA GLU A 227 -8.28 25.47 0.29
C GLU A 227 -6.92 25.91 -0.27
N ARG A 228 -5.81 25.37 0.25
CA ARG A 228 -4.44 25.79 -0.06
C ARG A 228 -3.57 24.63 -0.48
N LEU A 229 -2.62 24.93 -1.34
CA LEU A 229 -1.58 24.03 -1.81
C LEU A 229 -0.24 24.43 -1.20
#